data_3b08c5c05c8a1f512cb7b86ff1799330
#
_entry.id   3b08c5c05c8a1f512cb7b86ff1799330
#
_cell.length_a   1.000
_cell.length_b   1.000
_cell.length_c   1.000
_cell.angle_alpha   90.00
_cell.angle_beta   90.00
_cell.angle_gamma   90.00
#
_symmetry.space_group_name_H-M   'P 1'
#
loop_
_entity.id
_entity.type
_entity.pdbx_description
1 polymer ?
#
loop_
_entity_poly.entity_id
_entity_poly.type
_entity_poly.pdbx_seq_one_letter_code
_entity_poly.pdbx_strand_id
1 'polypeptide(L)'
;SSLDLVYSSLALHYLPELDTLFARVQRALKPGGSLVFSMEHPIYTCASRQGWLTDDNGERFWGVNHYQDEGQRVSNWLADGVIKYHRTLGTTLNALIKAGLTISNVNEWGPTQAQIDAWPALAEEAERPMLVLIAARKAQ
;
A
#
# COMPACT_ATOMS: atom_id res chain seq x y z
N SER A 1 -8.81 25.24 3.92
CA SER A 1 -9.29 23.88 4.14
C SER A 1 -10.79 23.81 3.86
N SER A 2 -11.20 22.92 2.95
CA SER A 2 -12.60 22.87 2.47
C SER A 2 -13.13 21.45 2.32
N LEU A 3 -12.29 20.43 2.51
CA LEU A 3 -12.64 19.03 2.26
C LEU A 3 -12.89 18.29 3.57
N ASP A 4 -13.97 17.53 3.62
CA ASP A 4 -14.26 16.61 4.72
C ASP A 4 -13.55 15.26 4.52
N LEU A 5 -13.36 14.87 3.26
CA LEU A 5 -12.73 13.62 2.88
C LEU A 5 -11.87 13.81 1.63
N VAL A 6 -10.67 13.21 1.67
CA VAL A 6 -9.85 12.91 0.49
C VAL A 6 -9.80 11.40 0.35
N TYR A 7 -10.13 10.90 -0.83
CA TYR A 7 -10.11 9.46 -1.13
C TYR A 7 -9.20 9.18 -2.32
N SER A 8 -8.39 8.13 -2.22
CA SER A 8 -7.55 7.66 -3.33
C SER A 8 -7.53 6.14 -3.36
N SER A 9 -7.74 5.55 -4.52
CA SER A 9 -7.71 4.11 -4.72
C SER A 9 -6.61 3.73 -5.70
N LEU A 10 -5.64 2.94 -5.21
CA LEU A 10 -4.57 2.32 -6.02
C LEU A 10 -3.79 3.30 -6.91
N ALA A 11 -3.49 4.49 -6.39
CA ALA A 11 -2.80 5.52 -7.15
C ALA A 11 -1.47 5.98 -6.52
N LEU A 12 -1.32 5.91 -5.19
CA LEU A 12 -0.19 6.53 -4.51
C LEU A 12 1.15 5.87 -4.80
N HIS A 13 1.16 4.60 -5.13
CA HIS A 13 2.39 3.88 -5.52
C HIS A 13 2.94 4.31 -6.90
N TYR A 14 2.19 5.07 -7.68
CA TYR A 14 2.69 5.70 -8.92
C TYR A 14 3.33 7.08 -8.69
N LEU A 15 3.27 7.61 -7.48
CA LEU A 15 3.76 8.96 -7.18
C LEU A 15 5.14 8.92 -6.51
N PRO A 16 6.11 9.71 -7.01
CA PRO A 16 7.46 9.76 -6.43
C PRO A 16 7.50 10.46 -5.06
N GLU A 17 6.59 11.42 -4.80
CA GLU A 17 6.69 12.34 -3.68
C GLU A 17 5.43 12.31 -2.78
N LEU A 18 5.42 11.43 -1.77
CA LEU A 18 4.29 11.36 -0.82
C LEU A 18 4.32 12.46 0.25
N ASP A 19 5.48 12.91 0.70
CA ASP A 19 5.59 13.96 1.72
C ASP A 19 4.88 15.24 1.28
N THR A 20 5.15 15.67 0.04
CA THR A 20 4.51 16.85 -0.55
C THR A 20 3.00 16.64 -0.72
N LEU A 21 2.59 15.45 -1.17
CA LEU A 21 1.18 15.12 -1.33
C LEU A 21 0.44 15.19 0.02
N PHE A 22 0.95 14.50 1.03
CA PHE A 22 0.28 14.45 2.34
C PHE A 22 0.23 15.82 3.02
N ALA A 23 1.26 16.65 2.86
CA ALA A 23 1.24 18.02 3.34
C ALA A 23 0.15 18.86 2.63
N ARG A 24 -0.05 18.67 1.33
CA ARG A 24 -1.14 19.33 0.58
C ARG A 24 -2.52 18.83 1.02
N VAL A 25 -2.68 17.52 1.19
CA VAL A 25 -3.92 16.92 1.70
C VAL A 25 -4.27 17.47 3.07
N GLN A 26 -3.30 17.51 3.99
CA GLN A 26 -3.48 18.03 5.34
C GLN A 26 -3.99 19.48 5.33
N ARG A 27 -3.42 20.32 4.46
CA ARG A 27 -3.89 21.72 4.30
C ARG A 27 -5.30 21.81 3.71
N ALA A 28 -5.65 20.93 2.78
CA ALA A 28 -6.97 20.93 2.14
C ALA A 28 -8.08 20.42 3.06
N LEU A 29 -7.78 19.49 3.95
CA LEU A 29 -8.75 18.93 4.90
C LEU A 29 -9.20 19.97 5.92
N LYS A 30 -10.49 19.98 6.25
CA LYS A 30 -11.04 20.66 7.42
C LYS A 30 -10.50 20.02 8.70
N PRO A 31 -10.51 20.72 9.85
CA PRO A 31 -10.33 20.08 11.15
C PRO A 31 -11.26 18.87 11.30
N GLY A 32 -10.73 17.74 11.73
CA GLY A 32 -11.45 16.46 11.82
C GLY A 32 -11.69 15.73 10.49
N GLY A 33 -11.32 16.32 9.35
CA GLY A 33 -11.43 15.69 8.04
C GLY A 33 -10.48 14.52 7.86
N SER A 34 -10.82 13.62 6.94
CA SER A 34 -10.16 12.32 6.77
C SER A 34 -9.48 12.19 5.41
N LEU A 35 -8.35 11.49 5.40
CA LEU A 35 -7.72 10.90 4.22
C LEU A 35 -7.91 9.38 4.29
N VAL A 36 -8.42 8.79 3.23
CA VAL A 36 -8.53 7.32 3.09
C VAL A 36 -7.93 6.91 1.75
N PHE A 37 -7.02 5.97 1.76
CA PHE A 37 -6.44 5.49 0.52
C PHE A 37 -6.07 4.01 0.57
N SER A 38 -6.01 3.40 -0.61
CA SER A 38 -5.39 2.10 -0.83
C SER A 38 -4.19 2.23 -1.77
N MET A 39 -3.21 1.38 -1.56
CA MET A 39 -2.04 1.26 -2.42
C MET A 39 -1.54 -0.19 -2.44
N GLU A 40 -0.69 -0.52 -3.40
CA GLU A 40 -0.02 -1.80 -3.36
C GLU A 40 0.82 -1.91 -2.08
N HIS A 41 0.73 -3.07 -1.41
CA HIS A 41 1.50 -3.32 -0.20
C HIS A 41 3.00 -3.39 -0.52
N PRO A 42 3.87 -2.85 0.36
CA PRO A 42 5.32 -2.91 0.15
C PRO A 42 5.90 -4.32 -0.01
N ILE A 43 5.30 -5.32 0.63
CA ILE A 43 5.72 -6.72 0.44
C ILE A 43 5.50 -7.20 -1.00
N TYR A 44 4.55 -6.59 -1.70
CA TYR A 44 4.27 -6.87 -3.10
C TYR A 44 5.21 -6.10 -4.04
N THR A 45 5.50 -4.83 -3.72
CA THR A 45 6.29 -3.94 -4.61
C THR A 45 7.79 -4.06 -4.43
N CYS A 46 8.30 -4.60 -3.32
CA CYS A 46 9.73 -4.59 -3.01
C CYS A 46 10.57 -5.46 -3.94
N ALA A 47 10.06 -6.63 -4.29
CA ALA A 47 10.82 -7.65 -5.00
C ALA A 47 11.26 -7.20 -6.40
N SER A 48 12.51 -7.50 -6.75
CA SER A 48 13.03 -7.31 -8.12
C SER A 48 12.31 -8.18 -9.15
N ARG A 49 11.77 -9.31 -8.72
CA ARG A 49 10.89 -10.19 -9.49
C ARG A 49 9.69 -10.55 -8.62
N GLN A 50 8.56 -9.98 -8.93
CA GLN A 50 7.29 -10.34 -8.28
C GLN A 50 6.84 -11.72 -8.76
N GLY A 51 6.45 -12.57 -7.85
CA GLY A 51 5.92 -13.89 -8.18
C GLY A 51 6.10 -14.91 -7.07
N TRP A 52 5.43 -16.03 -7.27
CA TRP A 52 5.53 -17.19 -6.41
C TRP A 52 6.79 -17.98 -6.73
N LEU A 53 7.46 -18.44 -5.70
CA LEU A 53 8.59 -19.35 -5.77
C LEU A 53 8.17 -20.70 -5.18
N THR A 54 8.86 -21.75 -5.56
CA THR A 54 8.66 -23.09 -5.00
C THR A 54 10.02 -23.59 -4.51
N ASP A 55 10.08 -24.08 -3.28
CA ASP A 55 11.28 -24.68 -2.72
C ASP A 55 11.47 -26.13 -3.17
N ASP A 56 12.57 -26.75 -2.74
CA ASP A 56 12.89 -28.14 -3.07
C ASP A 56 11.90 -29.17 -2.49
N ASN A 57 11.08 -28.77 -1.51
CA ASN A 57 10.04 -29.58 -0.89
C ASN A 57 8.67 -29.41 -1.58
N GLY A 58 8.58 -28.51 -2.58
CA GLY A 58 7.34 -28.19 -3.28
C GLY A 58 6.48 -27.15 -2.57
N GLU A 59 6.96 -26.51 -1.50
CA GLU A 59 6.26 -25.44 -0.81
C GLU A 59 6.34 -24.13 -1.62
N ARG A 60 5.19 -23.51 -1.85
CA ARG A 60 5.11 -22.21 -2.52
C ARG A 60 5.21 -21.08 -1.51
N PHE A 61 5.99 -20.08 -1.83
CA PHE A 61 6.13 -18.88 -1.01
C PHE A 61 6.31 -17.63 -1.87
N TRP A 62 5.98 -16.49 -1.30
CA TRP A 62 6.22 -15.19 -1.93
C TRP A 62 7.63 -14.70 -1.59
N GLY A 63 8.46 -14.49 -2.61
CA GLY A 63 9.83 -14.02 -2.41
C GLY A 63 9.89 -12.55 -2.01
N VAL A 64 10.60 -12.25 -0.94
CA VAL A 64 10.84 -10.87 -0.49
C VAL A 64 12.33 -10.58 -0.58
N ASN A 65 12.70 -9.56 -1.35
CA ASN A 65 14.05 -8.98 -1.35
C ASN A 65 13.94 -7.47 -1.58
N HIS A 66 15.03 -6.75 -1.39
CA HIS A 66 15.11 -5.30 -1.60
C HIS A 66 14.07 -4.47 -0.83
N TYR A 67 13.56 -4.97 0.30
CA TYR A 67 12.52 -4.28 1.07
C TYR A 67 12.98 -2.92 1.60
N GLN A 68 14.24 -2.79 2.01
CA GLN A 68 14.84 -1.53 2.48
C GLN A 68 15.37 -0.65 1.34
N ASP A 69 15.47 -1.18 0.13
CA ASP A 69 15.91 -0.44 -1.04
C ASP A 69 14.70 0.26 -1.69
N GLU A 70 14.42 1.46 -1.20
CA GLU A 70 13.29 2.27 -1.66
C GLU A 70 13.60 2.95 -2.99
N GLY A 71 12.56 3.21 -3.77
CA GLY A 71 12.68 3.93 -5.04
C GLY A 71 11.91 3.30 -6.18
N GLN A 72 12.31 3.67 -7.37
CA GLN A 72 11.60 3.29 -8.59
C GLN A 72 11.65 1.77 -8.83
N ARG A 73 10.50 1.25 -9.25
CA ARG A 73 10.33 -0.10 -9.80
C ARG A 73 9.68 0.00 -11.17
N VAL A 74 10.07 -0.88 -12.07
CA VAL A 74 9.42 -1.03 -13.38
C VAL A 74 8.70 -2.36 -13.39
N SER A 75 7.42 -2.35 -13.74
CA SER A 75 6.62 -3.56 -13.86
C SER A 75 5.88 -3.58 -15.19
N ASN A 76 5.58 -4.78 -15.67
CA ASN A 76 4.80 -5.02 -16.88
C ASN A 76 3.39 -5.48 -16.47
N TRP A 77 2.68 -4.61 -15.74
CA TRP A 77 1.32 -4.84 -15.28
C TRP A 77 0.36 -3.97 -16.08
N LEU A 78 -0.60 -4.59 -16.75
CA LEU A 78 -1.55 -3.96 -17.69
C LEU A 78 -0.91 -3.30 -18.93
N ALA A 79 0.33 -2.81 -18.82
CA ALA A 79 1.14 -2.26 -19.89
C ALA A 79 2.62 -2.46 -19.58
N ASP A 80 3.46 -2.44 -20.61
CA ASP A 80 4.90 -2.53 -20.46
C ASP A 80 5.48 -1.23 -19.91
N GLY A 81 6.48 -1.35 -19.03
CA GLY A 81 7.24 -0.22 -18.52
C GLY A 81 6.50 0.67 -17.52
N VAL A 82 5.50 0.16 -16.82
CA VAL A 82 4.80 0.92 -15.77
C VAL A 82 5.74 1.19 -14.62
N ILE A 83 5.93 2.48 -14.31
CA ILE A 83 6.76 2.93 -13.21
C ILE A 83 5.94 3.00 -11.92
N LYS A 84 6.46 2.37 -10.86
CA LYS A 84 5.95 2.43 -9.50
C LYS A 84 7.08 2.84 -8.56
N TYR A 85 6.72 3.28 -7.36
CA TYR A 85 7.69 3.67 -6.33
C TYR A 85 7.48 2.81 -5.10
N HIS A 86 8.45 1.95 -4.82
CA HIS A 86 8.49 1.16 -3.61
C HIS A 86 8.91 2.02 -2.42
N ARG A 87 8.17 1.90 -1.32
CA ARG A 87 8.51 2.42 0.00
C ARG A 87 8.18 1.37 1.04
N THR A 88 8.96 1.31 2.11
CA THR A 88 8.55 0.48 3.24
C THR A 88 7.23 0.96 3.81
N LEU A 89 6.48 0.09 4.47
CA LEU A 89 5.25 0.51 5.15
C LEU A 89 5.55 1.60 6.19
N GLY A 90 6.66 1.44 6.93
CA GLY A 90 7.11 2.45 7.90
C GLY A 90 7.34 3.81 7.27
N THR A 91 7.97 3.90 6.11
CA THR A 91 8.17 5.18 5.40
C THR A 91 6.85 5.85 5.05
N THR A 92 5.88 5.09 4.55
CA THR A 92 4.55 5.64 4.22
C THR A 92 3.81 6.13 5.46
N LEU A 93 3.80 5.35 6.55
CA LEU A 93 3.15 5.75 7.80
C LEU A 93 3.83 6.97 8.42
N ASN A 94 5.15 7.02 8.44
CA ASN A 94 5.90 8.16 8.97
C ASN A 94 5.69 9.44 8.13
N ALA A 95 5.49 9.33 6.82
CA ALA A 95 5.15 10.48 5.98
C ALA A 95 3.79 11.10 6.36
N LEU A 96 2.79 10.28 6.71
CA LEU A 96 1.51 10.76 7.24
C LEU A 96 1.69 11.49 8.59
N ILE A 97 2.43 10.88 9.50
CA ILE A 97 2.72 11.45 10.83
C ILE A 97 3.45 12.79 10.67
N LYS A 98 4.48 12.84 9.84
CA LYS A 98 5.25 14.05 9.53
C LYS A 98 4.38 15.16 8.94
N ALA A 99 3.37 14.80 8.15
CA ALA A 99 2.41 15.75 7.60
C ALA A 99 1.40 16.29 8.65
N GLY A 100 1.42 15.79 9.89
CA GLY A 100 0.47 16.18 10.94
C GLY A 100 -0.88 15.48 10.83
N LEU A 101 -0.93 14.33 10.20
CA LEU A 101 -2.12 13.48 10.12
C LEU A 101 -2.03 12.38 11.19
N THR A 102 -3.10 12.13 11.89
CA THR A 102 -3.21 11.03 12.87
C THR A 102 -3.73 9.79 12.15
N ILE A 103 -2.94 8.74 12.12
CA ILE A 103 -3.36 7.45 11.54
C ILE A 103 -4.45 6.85 12.42
N SER A 104 -5.59 6.55 11.84
CA SER A 104 -6.74 5.97 12.54
C SER A 104 -6.97 4.49 12.22
N ASN A 105 -6.50 4.02 11.07
CA ASN A 105 -6.60 2.61 10.69
C ASN A 105 -5.52 2.24 9.68
N VAL A 106 -4.99 1.03 9.81
CA VAL A 106 -4.15 0.36 8.81
C VAL A 106 -4.70 -1.04 8.62
N ASN A 107 -5.14 -1.37 7.42
CA ASN A 107 -5.67 -2.68 7.08
C ASN A 107 -4.80 -3.34 5.99
N GLU A 108 -4.05 -4.34 6.39
CA GLU A 108 -3.34 -5.26 5.51
C GLU A 108 -4.31 -6.43 5.25
N TRP A 109 -5.19 -6.23 4.28
CA TRP A 109 -6.30 -7.15 4.07
C TRP A 109 -5.86 -8.57 3.75
N GLY A 110 -6.55 -9.53 4.35
CA GLY A 110 -6.48 -10.94 4.01
C GLY A 110 -7.88 -11.57 4.08
N PRO A 111 -8.13 -12.64 3.32
CA PRO A 111 -9.44 -13.31 3.30
C PRO A 111 -9.69 -14.11 4.58
N THR A 112 -10.96 -14.20 4.95
CA THR A 112 -11.43 -15.16 5.96
C THR A 112 -11.49 -16.57 5.36
N GLN A 113 -11.51 -17.62 6.19
CA GLN A 113 -11.67 -18.99 5.73
C GLN A 113 -12.94 -19.17 4.89
N ALA A 114 -14.04 -18.57 5.32
CA ALA A 114 -15.31 -18.65 4.57
C ALA A 114 -15.21 -18.02 3.16
N GLN A 115 -14.41 -16.97 3.00
CA GLN A 115 -14.15 -16.36 1.68
C GLN A 115 -13.28 -17.28 0.81
N ILE A 116 -12.27 -17.93 1.40
CA ILE A 116 -11.42 -18.91 0.69
C ILE A 116 -12.26 -20.12 0.26
N ASP A 117 -13.14 -20.62 1.13
CA ASP A 117 -14.01 -21.74 0.82
C ASP A 117 -14.95 -21.43 -0.36
N ALA A 118 -15.47 -20.20 -0.39
CA ALA A 118 -16.33 -19.73 -1.47
C ALA A 118 -15.55 -19.44 -2.78
N TRP A 119 -14.30 -18.99 -2.65
CA TRP A 119 -13.44 -18.66 -3.77
C TRP A 119 -11.98 -19.05 -3.48
N PRO A 120 -11.59 -20.31 -3.80
CA PRO A 120 -10.26 -20.86 -3.46
C PRO A 120 -9.06 -20.05 -3.95
N ALA A 121 -9.19 -19.30 -5.03
CA ALA A 121 -8.11 -18.44 -5.53
C ALA A 121 -7.69 -17.36 -4.53
N LEU A 122 -8.52 -17.01 -3.55
CA LEU A 122 -8.18 -16.07 -2.50
C LEU A 122 -7.16 -16.61 -1.48
N ALA A 123 -6.88 -17.92 -1.47
CA ALA A 123 -5.88 -18.49 -0.56
C ALA A 123 -4.50 -17.82 -0.70
N GLU A 124 -4.13 -17.39 -1.90
CA GLU A 124 -2.88 -16.65 -2.13
C GLU A 124 -2.81 -15.33 -1.36
N GLU A 125 -3.93 -14.67 -1.15
CA GLU A 125 -4.01 -13.41 -0.41
C GLU A 125 -3.85 -13.59 1.11
N ALA A 126 -4.04 -14.80 1.62
CA ALA A 126 -3.76 -15.14 3.02
C ALA A 126 -2.24 -15.26 3.28
N GLU A 127 -1.46 -15.60 2.26
CA GLU A 127 0.00 -15.77 2.37
C GLU A 127 0.75 -14.45 2.38
N ARG A 128 0.22 -13.45 1.68
CA ARG A 128 0.80 -12.10 1.60
C ARG A 128 -0.27 -11.08 1.24
N PRO A 129 -0.31 -9.89 1.87
CA PRO A 129 -1.21 -8.84 1.44
C PRO A 129 -0.73 -8.26 0.11
N MET A 130 -1.63 -8.17 -0.88
CA MET A 130 -1.36 -7.44 -2.11
C MET A 130 -1.53 -5.94 -1.93
N LEU A 131 -2.48 -5.55 -1.09
CA LEU A 131 -2.91 -4.18 -0.88
C LEU A 131 -2.86 -3.82 0.60
N VAL A 132 -2.66 -2.53 0.87
CA VAL A 132 -2.85 -1.93 2.19
C VAL A 132 -3.82 -0.75 2.08
N LEU A 133 -4.77 -0.67 3.02
CA LEU A 133 -5.71 0.42 3.16
C LEU A 133 -5.34 1.23 4.40
N ILE A 134 -5.24 2.54 4.26
CA ILE A 134 -4.85 3.42 5.35
C ILE A 134 -5.87 4.54 5.48
N ALA A 135 -6.28 4.81 6.71
CA ALA A 135 -7.08 5.97 7.07
C ALA A 135 -6.31 6.85 8.05
N ALA A 136 -6.34 8.15 7.81
CA ALA A 136 -5.73 9.14 8.69
C ALA A 136 -6.64 10.38 8.80
N ARG A 137 -6.51 11.13 9.90
CA ARG A 137 -7.32 12.31 10.18
C ARG A 137 -6.47 13.51 10.48
N LYS A 138 -6.96 14.67 10.07
CA LYS A 138 -6.47 15.95 10.57
C LYS A 138 -7.02 16.20 11.98
N ALA A 139 -6.18 16.66 12.88
CA ALA A 139 -6.62 17.08 14.20
C ALA A 139 -7.75 18.12 14.13
N GLN A 140 -8.56 18.17 15.21
CA GLN A 140 -9.60 19.19 15.37
C GLN A 140 -9.02 20.56 15.65
#